data_f1146601e4f6d0db52a4703265f6ca96
#
_entry.id   f1146601e4f6d0db52a4703265f6ca96
#
_cell.length_a   1.000
_cell.length_b   1.000
_cell.length_c   1.000
_cell.angle_alpha   90.00
_cell.angle_beta   90.00
_cell.angle_gamma   90.00
#
_symmetry.space_group_name_H-M   'P 1'
#
loop_
_entity.id
_entity.type
_entity.pdbx_description
1 polymer ?
#
loop_
_entity_poly.entity_id
_entity_poly.type
_entity_poly.pdbx_seq_one_letter_code
_entity_poly.pdbx_strand_id
1 'polypeptide(L)'
;MFKIKRIDVNNENAKHDFFTSFQNTGFAVMENHGISFELIDKVYDEWKQFFNSKGKYDYKFNTDTQDGFFPFRSESAKDNPIKDLKEFFHVYPNSNLPNYLSSNTRSLYTQLTDLGNMLLSWLDELTPENIQELFSESLFNMVKGSDRNLLRVLHYPPIEEKIEKGAIRAAAHEDINLITLLVSGSQPGLEAMDKDGIWHKVPVDKGMITVNVGDMLQMASGGYFPSTSHRVVNPESSTQNVSRFSLPMFMHPRNEVILKPGTTAQDYLQERLKEINLK
;
A
#
# COMPACT_ATOMS: atom_id res chain seq x y z
N MET A 1 -12.32 -0.90 -21.38
CA MET A 1 -12.82 -1.83 -20.32
C MET A 1 -11.79 -1.84 -19.20
N PHE A 2 -12.18 -1.57 -17.96
CA PHE A 2 -11.29 -1.62 -16.79
C PHE A 2 -10.86 -3.07 -16.54
N LYS A 3 -9.59 -3.37 -16.76
CA LYS A 3 -9.03 -4.71 -16.60
C LYS A 3 -7.63 -4.62 -16.03
N ILE A 4 -7.49 -4.99 -14.75
CA ILE A 4 -6.19 -5.10 -14.08
C ILE A 4 -5.45 -6.31 -14.64
N LYS A 5 -4.23 -6.09 -15.19
CA LYS A 5 -3.42 -7.19 -15.75
C LYS A 5 -2.74 -7.99 -14.64
N ARG A 6 -2.68 -9.32 -14.84
CA ARG A 6 -1.79 -10.23 -14.12
C ARG A 6 -0.52 -10.39 -14.94
N ILE A 7 0.61 -10.17 -14.32
CA ILE A 7 1.90 -10.00 -14.99
C ILE A 7 2.91 -10.94 -14.35
N ASP A 8 3.37 -11.92 -15.13
CA ASP A 8 4.53 -12.74 -14.77
C ASP A 8 5.81 -11.92 -14.99
N VAL A 9 6.54 -11.63 -13.91
CA VAL A 9 7.78 -10.82 -13.95
C VAL A 9 8.85 -11.42 -14.88
N ASN A 10 8.84 -12.73 -15.08
CA ASN A 10 9.78 -13.44 -15.96
C ASN A 10 9.38 -13.40 -17.44
N ASN A 11 8.20 -12.87 -17.79
CA ASN A 11 7.78 -12.74 -19.18
C ASN A 11 8.54 -11.60 -19.88
N GLU A 12 8.94 -11.79 -21.14
CA GLU A 12 9.63 -10.77 -21.94
C GLU A 12 8.83 -9.46 -22.09
N ASN A 13 7.50 -9.52 -22.05
CA ASN A 13 6.60 -8.38 -22.14
C ASN A 13 6.20 -7.81 -20.77
N ALA A 14 6.72 -8.34 -19.66
CA ALA A 14 6.31 -7.95 -18.30
C ALA A 14 6.33 -6.44 -18.06
N LYS A 15 7.41 -5.79 -18.47
CA LYS A 15 7.60 -4.34 -18.34
C LYS A 15 6.52 -3.56 -19.11
N HIS A 16 6.23 -3.94 -20.33
CA HIS A 16 5.22 -3.28 -21.19
C HIS A 16 3.80 -3.52 -20.67
N ASP A 17 3.51 -4.72 -20.19
CA ASP A 17 2.22 -5.07 -19.60
C ASP A 17 1.98 -4.33 -18.30
N PHE A 18 3.01 -4.19 -17.46
CA PHE A 18 2.98 -3.40 -16.24
C PHE A 18 2.68 -1.93 -16.54
N PHE A 19 3.47 -1.31 -17.42
CA PHE A 19 3.28 0.08 -17.83
C PHE A 19 1.86 0.33 -18.38
N THR A 20 1.39 -0.53 -19.29
CA THR A 20 0.05 -0.39 -19.90
C THR A 20 -1.07 -0.54 -18.87
N SER A 21 -0.93 -1.49 -17.90
CA SER A 21 -1.92 -1.67 -16.84
C SER A 21 -1.97 -0.45 -15.93
N PHE A 22 -0.81 0.07 -15.53
CA PHE A 22 -0.68 1.27 -14.69
C PHE A 22 -1.28 2.50 -15.33
N GLN A 23 -0.97 2.76 -16.62
CA GLN A 23 -1.52 3.88 -17.37
C GLN A 23 -3.06 3.81 -17.49
N ASN A 24 -3.61 2.62 -17.70
CA ASN A 24 -5.03 2.46 -17.99
C ASN A 24 -5.90 2.33 -16.74
N THR A 25 -5.36 1.75 -15.65
CA THR A 25 -6.15 1.38 -14.46
C THR A 25 -5.57 1.87 -13.14
N GLY A 26 -4.33 2.36 -13.13
CA GLY A 26 -3.60 2.64 -11.89
C GLY A 26 -3.23 1.38 -11.09
N PHE A 27 -3.47 0.17 -11.63
CA PHE A 27 -3.26 -1.11 -10.94
C PHE A 27 -2.56 -2.16 -11.82
N ALA A 28 -1.82 -3.05 -11.17
CA ALA A 28 -1.28 -4.29 -11.75
C ALA A 28 -1.17 -5.37 -10.68
N VAL A 29 -1.13 -6.64 -11.07
CA VAL A 29 -0.90 -7.78 -10.18
C VAL A 29 0.33 -8.53 -10.66
N MET A 30 1.36 -8.61 -9.81
CA MET A 30 2.65 -9.23 -10.12
C MET A 30 2.68 -10.68 -9.66
N GLU A 31 3.10 -11.58 -10.55
CA GLU A 31 3.35 -12.99 -10.31
C GLU A 31 4.85 -13.29 -10.50
N ASN A 32 5.36 -14.36 -9.88
CA ASN A 32 6.75 -14.81 -10.00
C ASN A 32 7.79 -13.73 -9.69
N HIS A 33 7.46 -12.82 -8.80
CA HIS A 33 8.25 -11.64 -8.42
C HIS A 33 9.50 -11.93 -7.57
N GLY A 34 9.82 -13.20 -7.32
CA GLY A 34 11.03 -13.63 -6.62
C GLY A 34 10.98 -13.59 -5.09
N ILE A 35 9.98 -12.94 -4.47
CA ILE A 35 9.82 -12.95 -3.02
C ILE A 35 9.24 -14.30 -2.59
N SER A 36 9.91 -14.98 -1.67
CA SER A 36 9.54 -16.33 -1.21
C SER A 36 8.19 -16.37 -0.51
N PHE A 37 7.32 -17.29 -0.92
CA PHE A 37 6.06 -17.57 -0.22
C PHE A 37 6.28 -17.97 1.25
N GLU A 38 7.35 -18.72 1.52
CA GLU A 38 7.71 -19.14 2.87
C GLU A 38 8.04 -17.92 3.76
N LEU A 39 8.71 -16.91 3.22
CA LEU A 39 8.97 -15.67 3.94
C LEU A 39 7.67 -14.92 4.24
N ILE A 40 6.80 -14.79 3.24
CA ILE A 40 5.50 -14.12 3.39
C ILE A 40 4.65 -14.84 4.47
N ASP A 41 4.55 -16.17 4.41
CA ASP A 41 3.80 -16.96 5.38
C ASP A 41 4.37 -16.77 6.81
N LYS A 42 5.70 -16.83 6.98
CA LYS A 42 6.35 -16.58 8.29
C LYS A 42 6.01 -15.20 8.84
N VAL A 43 6.10 -14.17 8.00
CA VAL A 43 5.77 -12.80 8.40
C VAL A 43 4.29 -12.69 8.83
N TYR A 44 3.37 -13.29 8.08
CA TYR A 44 1.96 -13.30 8.47
C TYR A 44 1.72 -14.03 9.79
N ASP A 45 2.35 -15.18 10.02
CA ASP A 45 2.18 -15.95 11.26
C ASP A 45 2.77 -15.22 12.47
N GLU A 46 3.93 -14.58 12.34
CA GLU A 46 4.54 -13.76 13.38
C GLU A 46 3.67 -12.56 13.74
N TRP A 47 3.18 -11.81 12.77
CA TRP A 47 2.31 -10.67 13.00
C TRP A 47 0.92 -11.07 13.52
N LYS A 48 0.40 -12.23 13.13
CA LYS A 48 -0.81 -12.80 13.74
C LYS A 48 -0.62 -13.05 15.24
N GLN A 49 0.54 -13.57 15.66
CA GLN A 49 0.87 -13.73 17.08
C GLN A 49 0.95 -12.37 17.77
N PHE A 50 1.58 -11.37 17.15
CA PHE A 50 1.66 -10.01 17.68
C PHE A 50 0.28 -9.41 17.94
N PHE A 51 -0.59 -9.37 16.95
CA PHE A 51 -1.93 -8.78 17.09
C PHE A 51 -2.83 -9.53 18.09
N ASN A 52 -2.63 -10.82 18.28
CA ASN A 52 -3.34 -11.61 19.27
C ASN A 52 -2.76 -11.46 20.70
N SER A 53 -1.59 -10.87 20.87
CA SER A 53 -0.94 -10.69 22.15
C SER A 53 -1.35 -9.38 22.84
N LYS A 54 -1.33 -9.36 24.18
CA LYS A 54 -1.47 -8.11 24.95
C LYS A 54 -0.23 -7.22 24.84
N GLY A 55 0.93 -7.80 24.52
CA GLY A 55 2.19 -7.08 24.35
C GLY A 55 2.20 -6.08 23.20
N LYS A 56 1.22 -6.15 22.27
CA LYS A 56 1.10 -5.14 21.21
C LYS A 56 0.95 -3.71 21.74
N TYR A 57 0.36 -3.54 22.92
CA TYR A 57 0.19 -2.23 23.55
C TYR A 57 1.47 -1.63 24.14
N ASP A 58 2.56 -2.39 24.23
CA ASP A 58 3.87 -1.90 24.63
C ASP A 58 4.59 -1.15 23.50
N TYR A 59 4.10 -1.32 22.25
CA TYR A 59 4.64 -0.73 21.02
C TYR A 59 3.73 0.37 20.47
N LYS A 60 3.23 1.25 21.31
CA LYS A 60 2.34 2.34 20.89
C LYS A 60 2.99 3.22 19.85
N PHE A 61 2.16 3.77 18.97
CA PHE A 61 2.57 4.77 17.97
C PHE A 61 3.37 5.90 18.63
N ASN A 62 4.51 6.19 18.02
CA ASN A 62 5.39 7.27 18.39
C ASN A 62 5.31 8.39 17.32
N THR A 63 4.91 9.58 17.75
CA THR A 63 4.74 10.75 16.86
C THR A 63 6.06 11.26 16.27
N ASP A 64 7.19 11.04 16.94
CA ASP A 64 8.50 11.52 16.47
C ASP A 64 9.09 10.62 15.38
N THR A 65 8.96 9.29 15.54
CA THR A 65 9.44 8.29 14.59
C THR A 65 8.39 7.83 13.61
N GLN A 66 7.11 8.14 13.86
CA GLN A 66 5.93 7.78 13.06
C GLN A 66 5.70 6.27 12.94
N ASP A 67 6.37 5.45 13.76
CA ASP A 67 6.23 4.01 13.81
C ASP A 67 5.41 3.53 15.02
N GLY A 68 5.10 2.24 15.06
CA GLY A 68 4.41 1.60 16.18
C GLY A 68 2.98 1.17 15.89
N PHE A 69 2.30 0.75 16.95
CA PHE A 69 0.99 0.13 16.93
C PHE A 69 -0.16 1.14 17.05
N PHE A 70 -1.09 1.04 16.12
CA PHE A 70 -2.35 1.79 16.12
C PHE A 70 -3.51 0.87 16.52
N PRO A 71 -4.24 1.21 17.61
CA PRO A 71 -5.35 0.39 18.10
C PRO A 71 -6.51 0.28 17.10
N PHE A 72 -7.36 -0.72 17.33
CA PHE A 72 -8.57 -0.94 16.54
C PHE A 72 -9.45 0.32 16.48
N ARG A 73 -9.91 0.67 15.27
CA ARG A 73 -10.72 1.87 14.97
C ARG A 73 -10.01 3.20 15.31
N SER A 74 -8.71 3.30 15.10
CA SER A 74 -7.95 4.55 15.32
C SER A 74 -8.00 5.51 14.13
N GLU A 75 -8.13 5.00 12.91
CA GLU A 75 -8.07 5.77 11.65
C GLU A 75 -9.39 5.74 10.88
N SER A 76 -9.65 6.78 10.09
CA SER A 76 -10.73 6.84 9.09
C SER A 76 -10.19 7.37 7.77
N ALA A 77 -10.80 7.00 6.64
CA ALA A 77 -10.51 7.65 5.37
C ALA A 77 -10.91 9.14 5.41
N LYS A 78 -10.32 9.94 4.51
CA LYS A 78 -10.66 11.34 4.34
C LYS A 78 -12.19 11.48 4.14
N ASP A 79 -12.77 12.50 4.77
CA ASP A 79 -14.20 12.84 4.69
C ASP A 79 -15.16 11.72 5.16
N ASN A 80 -14.64 10.67 5.81
CA ASN A 80 -15.46 9.62 6.41
C ASN A 80 -15.41 9.71 7.95
N PRO A 81 -16.54 10.03 8.62
CA PRO A 81 -16.58 10.09 10.08
C PRO A 81 -16.52 8.72 10.75
N ILE A 82 -16.82 7.65 10.00
CA ILE A 82 -16.85 6.28 10.51
C ILE A 82 -15.43 5.71 10.47
N LYS A 83 -14.98 5.18 11.61
CA LYS A 83 -13.65 4.56 11.73
C LYS A 83 -13.60 3.21 11.02
N ASP A 84 -12.51 2.97 10.30
CA ASP A 84 -12.22 1.69 9.65
C ASP A 84 -12.09 0.55 10.68
N LEU A 85 -12.54 -0.63 10.28
CA LEU A 85 -12.54 -1.83 11.13
C LEU A 85 -11.18 -2.52 11.11
N LYS A 86 -10.13 -1.78 11.45
CA LYS A 86 -8.74 -2.24 11.42
C LYS A 86 -7.93 -1.78 12.62
N GLU A 87 -6.89 -2.54 12.94
CA GLU A 87 -5.72 -2.14 13.72
C GLU A 87 -4.48 -2.36 12.87
N PHE A 88 -3.38 -1.66 13.13
CA PHE A 88 -2.19 -1.79 12.28
C PHE A 88 -0.91 -1.38 12.99
N PHE A 89 0.21 -1.72 12.37
CA PHE A 89 1.54 -1.34 12.82
C PHE A 89 2.32 -0.69 11.66
N HIS A 90 3.01 0.42 11.93
CA HIS A 90 3.90 1.07 11.00
C HIS A 90 5.33 0.60 11.20
N VAL A 91 5.96 0.13 10.12
CA VAL A 91 7.35 -0.31 10.09
C VAL A 91 8.13 0.55 9.10
N TYR A 92 9.09 1.31 9.61
CA TYR A 92 10.09 2.04 8.84
C TYR A 92 11.45 1.33 8.96
N PRO A 93 12.51 1.75 8.21
CA PRO A 93 13.82 1.10 8.26
C PRO A 93 14.38 0.94 9.68
N ASN A 94 14.17 1.95 10.53
CA ASN A 94 14.74 2.01 11.88
C ASN A 94 13.71 1.76 13.00
N SER A 95 12.52 1.27 12.68
CA SER A 95 11.47 1.01 13.66
C SER A 95 11.90 0.02 14.74
N ASN A 96 11.48 0.29 15.98
CA ASN A 96 11.66 -0.64 17.08
C ASN A 96 10.61 -1.76 17.00
N LEU A 97 11.05 -2.95 16.62
CA LEU A 97 10.20 -4.15 16.51
C LEU A 97 10.49 -5.13 17.63
N PRO A 98 9.50 -5.93 18.07
CA PRO A 98 9.77 -7.12 18.88
C PRO A 98 10.83 -8.01 18.21
N ASN A 99 11.80 -8.52 18.98
CA ASN A 99 12.94 -9.26 18.46
C ASN A 99 12.53 -10.47 17.59
N TYR A 100 11.42 -11.15 17.94
CA TYR A 100 10.92 -12.29 17.18
C TYR A 100 10.28 -11.92 15.82
N LEU A 101 9.94 -10.65 15.60
CA LEU A 101 9.41 -10.12 14.33
C LEU A 101 10.50 -9.55 13.42
N SER A 102 11.62 -9.11 13.99
CA SER A 102 12.53 -8.19 13.31
C SER A 102 13.21 -8.80 12.07
N SER A 103 13.63 -10.07 12.09
CA SER A 103 14.39 -10.69 11.02
C SER A 103 13.57 -10.84 9.72
N ASN A 104 12.46 -11.56 9.78
CA ASN A 104 11.63 -11.84 8.61
C ASN A 104 10.93 -10.59 8.09
N THR A 105 10.42 -9.73 8.99
CA THR A 105 9.80 -8.46 8.62
C THR A 105 10.77 -7.54 7.88
N ARG A 106 12.02 -7.41 8.34
CA ARG A 106 13.04 -6.60 7.67
C ARG A 106 13.47 -7.19 6.34
N SER A 107 13.58 -8.53 6.24
CA SER A 107 13.87 -9.21 4.98
C SER A 107 12.77 -8.95 3.95
N LEU A 108 11.49 -9.05 4.35
CA LEU A 108 10.36 -8.75 3.47
C LEU A 108 10.34 -7.27 3.07
N TYR A 109 10.58 -6.36 4.04
CA TYR A 109 10.68 -4.92 3.77
C TYR A 109 11.73 -4.62 2.68
N THR A 110 12.93 -5.19 2.79
CA THR A 110 14.01 -5.00 1.81
C THR A 110 13.60 -5.54 0.44
N GLN A 111 13.08 -6.77 0.37
CA GLN A 111 12.69 -7.38 -0.90
C GLN A 111 11.53 -6.63 -1.59
N LEU A 112 10.57 -6.10 -0.81
CA LEU A 112 9.50 -5.24 -1.36
C LEU A 112 10.04 -3.89 -1.85
N THR A 113 11.00 -3.31 -1.15
CA THR A 113 11.68 -2.08 -1.60
C THR A 113 12.43 -2.31 -2.91
N ASP A 114 13.16 -3.42 -3.04
CA ASP A 114 13.91 -3.77 -4.26
C ASP A 114 12.95 -4.01 -5.43
N LEU A 115 11.85 -4.71 -5.21
CA LEU A 115 10.80 -4.89 -6.23
C LEU A 115 10.19 -3.54 -6.64
N GLY A 116 9.87 -2.67 -5.69
CA GLY A 116 9.35 -1.33 -5.97
C GLY A 116 10.31 -0.48 -6.77
N ASN A 117 11.61 -0.51 -6.43
CA ASN A 117 12.67 0.16 -7.18
C ASN A 117 12.74 -0.31 -8.63
N MET A 118 12.66 -1.63 -8.86
CA MET A 118 12.63 -2.22 -10.20
C MET A 118 11.41 -1.74 -10.99
N LEU A 119 10.22 -1.75 -10.39
CA LEU A 119 9.00 -1.33 -11.05
C LEU A 119 9.01 0.17 -11.41
N LEU A 120 9.54 1.02 -10.54
CA LEU A 120 9.72 2.45 -10.82
C LEU A 120 10.71 2.67 -11.97
N SER A 121 11.81 1.90 -12.04
CA SER A 121 12.74 1.94 -13.17
C SER A 121 12.06 1.52 -14.48
N TRP A 122 11.14 0.56 -14.45
CA TRP A 122 10.36 0.17 -15.63
C TRP A 122 9.46 1.30 -16.12
N LEU A 123 8.86 2.07 -15.20
CA LEU A 123 8.08 3.25 -15.55
C LEU A 123 8.98 4.35 -16.15
N ASP A 124 10.17 4.61 -15.57
CA ASP A 124 11.13 5.58 -16.10
C ASP A 124 11.50 5.27 -17.54
N GLU A 125 11.76 3.99 -17.87
CA GLU A 125 12.18 3.58 -19.22
C GLU A 125 11.08 3.71 -20.28
N LEU A 126 9.80 3.54 -19.90
CA LEU A 126 8.68 3.47 -20.85
C LEU A 126 7.81 4.74 -20.87
N THR A 127 7.97 5.62 -19.90
CA THR A 127 7.22 6.88 -19.86
C THR A 127 7.63 7.79 -21.03
N PRO A 128 6.68 8.34 -21.81
CA PRO A 128 7.00 9.27 -22.90
C PRO A 128 7.80 10.48 -22.43
N GLU A 129 8.70 10.99 -23.26
CA GLU A 129 9.61 12.09 -22.93
C GLU A 129 8.88 13.34 -22.41
N ASN A 130 7.79 13.71 -23.05
CA ASN A 130 6.98 14.88 -22.64
C ASN A 130 6.31 14.70 -21.26
N ILE A 131 6.19 13.49 -20.75
CA ILE A 131 5.73 13.21 -19.38
C ILE A 131 6.93 13.16 -18.43
N GLN A 132 8.06 12.59 -18.85
CA GLN A 132 9.30 12.60 -18.06
C GLN A 132 9.78 14.02 -17.76
N GLU A 133 9.59 14.98 -18.66
CA GLU A 133 9.91 16.41 -18.47
C GLU A 133 9.12 17.05 -17.31
N LEU A 134 8.01 16.46 -16.89
CA LEU A 134 7.26 16.91 -15.70
C LEU A 134 7.91 16.47 -14.39
N PHE A 135 8.71 15.41 -14.43
CA PHE A 135 9.38 14.87 -13.24
C PHE A 135 10.57 15.74 -12.87
N SER A 136 10.71 16.06 -11.58
CA SER A 136 11.92 16.79 -11.10
C SER A 136 13.20 15.95 -11.21
N GLU A 137 13.05 14.64 -11.18
CA GLU A 137 14.10 13.62 -11.37
C GLU A 137 13.41 12.28 -11.72
N SER A 138 14.16 11.26 -12.17
CA SER A 138 13.55 9.96 -12.48
C SER A 138 12.84 9.35 -11.26
N LEU A 139 11.77 8.59 -11.48
CA LEU A 139 10.96 8.00 -10.43
C LEU A 139 11.79 7.11 -9.47
N PHE A 140 12.73 6.34 -10.06
CA PHE A 140 13.69 5.57 -9.26
C PHE A 140 14.56 6.48 -8.37
N ASN A 141 15.05 7.60 -8.90
CA ASN A 141 15.86 8.52 -8.11
C ASN A 141 15.05 9.17 -6.99
N MET A 142 13.77 9.47 -7.21
CA MET A 142 12.88 10.03 -6.17
C MET A 142 12.86 9.18 -4.89
N VAL A 143 12.93 7.84 -5.02
CA VAL A 143 12.87 6.91 -3.88
C VAL A 143 14.24 6.42 -3.43
N LYS A 144 15.28 6.60 -4.21
CA LYS A 144 16.63 6.15 -3.89
C LYS A 144 17.14 6.81 -2.61
N GLY A 145 17.42 5.97 -1.60
CA GLY A 145 17.86 6.45 -0.28
C GLY A 145 16.74 7.06 0.58
N SER A 146 15.47 6.94 0.17
CA SER A 146 14.34 7.37 1.00
C SER A 146 14.23 6.53 2.27
N ASP A 147 14.17 7.18 3.43
CA ASP A 147 13.84 6.58 4.72
C ASP A 147 12.33 6.62 5.01
N ARG A 148 11.53 7.07 4.02
CA ARG A 148 10.08 7.26 4.13
C ARG A 148 9.25 6.09 3.63
N ASN A 149 9.88 5.06 3.05
CA ASN A 149 9.15 3.85 2.69
C ASN A 149 8.52 3.24 3.94
N LEU A 150 7.23 2.94 3.88
CA LEU A 150 6.45 2.45 5.00
C LEU A 150 5.86 1.08 4.69
N LEU A 151 6.27 0.05 5.42
CA LEU A 151 5.52 -1.21 5.46
C LEU A 151 4.46 -1.10 6.56
N ARG A 152 3.19 -1.07 6.17
CA ARG A 152 2.06 -1.10 7.12
C ARG A 152 1.56 -2.53 7.27
N VAL A 153 1.58 -3.05 8.48
CA VAL A 153 1.00 -4.36 8.77
C VAL A 153 -0.41 -4.16 9.27
N LEU A 154 -1.39 -4.62 8.53
CA LEU A 154 -2.82 -4.44 8.80
C LEU A 154 -3.46 -5.73 9.31
N HIS A 155 -4.23 -5.61 10.37
CA HIS A 155 -5.12 -6.63 10.87
C HIS A 155 -6.57 -6.12 10.89
N TYR A 156 -7.44 -6.86 10.23
CA TYR A 156 -8.88 -6.68 10.26
C TYR A 156 -9.49 -7.84 11.05
N PRO A 157 -9.85 -7.65 12.34
CA PRO A 157 -10.45 -8.73 13.12
C PRO A 157 -11.79 -9.18 12.56
N PRO A 158 -12.32 -10.34 12.98
CA PRO A 158 -13.69 -10.72 12.69
C PRO A 158 -14.67 -9.61 13.11
N ILE A 159 -15.68 -9.36 12.30
CA ILE A 159 -16.66 -8.31 12.55
C ILE A 159 -17.67 -8.79 13.56
N GLU A 160 -17.86 -8.05 14.65
CA GLU A 160 -18.88 -8.32 15.65
C GLU A 160 -20.29 -8.07 15.08
N GLU A 161 -21.32 -8.73 15.64
CA GLU A 161 -22.72 -8.63 15.18
C GLU A 161 -23.27 -7.19 15.25
N LYS A 162 -22.74 -6.35 16.16
CA LYS A 162 -23.19 -4.96 16.36
C LYS A 162 -22.10 -3.97 15.96
N ILE A 163 -21.95 -3.74 14.67
CA ILE A 163 -21.16 -2.63 14.15
C ILE A 163 -22.03 -1.47 13.70
N GLU A 164 -21.44 -0.28 13.71
CA GLU A 164 -22.07 0.94 13.19
C GLU A 164 -22.46 0.77 11.72
N LYS A 165 -23.66 1.24 11.34
CA LYS A 165 -24.15 1.15 9.95
C LYS A 165 -23.19 1.91 9.03
N GLY A 166 -22.68 1.23 8.01
CA GLY A 166 -21.72 1.79 7.04
C GLY A 166 -20.26 1.59 7.43
N ALA A 167 -19.94 1.03 8.60
CA ALA A 167 -18.57 0.66 8.94
C ALA A 167 -18.07 -0.48 8.06
N ILE A 168 -16.88 -0.32 7.50
CA ILE A 168 -16.24 -1.30 6.60
C ILE A 168 -14.77 -1.48 6.98
N ARG A 169 -14.12 -2.53 6.47
CA ARG A 169 -12.73 -2.86 6.78
C ARG A 169 -11.77 -1.71 6.44
N ALA A 170 -11.88 -1.15 5.22
CA ALA A 170 -11.23 0.10 4.86
C ALA A 170 -12.13 0.87 3.86
N ALA A 171 -12.49 2.10 4.20
CA ALA A 171 -13.30 2.95 3.33
C ALA A 171 -12.54 3.33 2.05
N ALA A 172 -13.28 3.80 1.03
CA ALA A 172 -12.69 4.24 -0.23
C ALA A 172 -11.66 5.35 0.00
N HIS A 173 -10.47 5.19 -0.58
CA HIS A 173 -9.35 6.13 -0.49
C HIS A 173 -8.38 5.94 -1.66
N GLU A 174 -7.51 6.90 -1.85
CA GLU A 174 -6.29 6.85 -2.65
C GLU A 174 -5.07 6.82 -1.72
N ASP A 175 -4.00 6.18 -2.16
CA ASP A 175 -2.72 6.17 -1.43
C ASP A 175 -1.93 7.46 -1.67
N ILE A 176 -1.25 7.95 -0.65
CA ILE A 176 -0.57 9.27 -0.66
C ILE A 176 0.81 9.21 -1.34
N ASN A 177 1.37 8.04 -1.58
CA ASN A 177 2.74 7.76 -2.03
C ASN A 177 2.92 7.80 -3.57
N LEU A 178 4.07 7.32 -4.08
CA LEU A 178 4.28 7.08 -5.52
C LEU A 178 3.57 5.79 -5.96
N ILE A 179 3.93 4.67 -5.38
CA ILE A 179 3.32 3.35 -5.65
C ILE A 179 3.21 2.54 -4.36
N THR A 180 2.18 1.72 -4.27
CA THR A 180 2.00 0.74 -3.18
C THR A 180 2.19 -0.67 -3.71
N LEU A 181 2.98 -1.47 -3.02
CA LEU A 181 3.11 -2.91 -3.26
C LEU A 181 2.37 -3.65 -2.14
N LEU A 182 1.21 -4.18 -2.46
CA LEU A 182 0.39 -4.91 -1.50
C LEU A 182 0.62 -6.41 -1.64
N VAL A 183 1.32 -7.01 -0.68
CA VAL A 183 1.36 -8.47 -0.56
C VAL A 183 -0.07 -8.97 -0.37
N SER A 184 -0.48 -9.93 -1.22
CA SER A 184 -1.84 -10.46 -1.22
C SER A 184 -2.34 -10.76 0.19
N GLY A 185 -3.48 -10.17 0.54
CA GLY A 185 -4.09 -10.35 1.85
C GLY A 185 -4.47 -11.82 2.09
N SER A 186 -4.52 -12.22 3.36
CA SER A 186 -4.89 -13.59 3.77
C SER A 186 -6.34 -13.96 3.40
N GLN A 187 -7.16 -12.96 3.02
CA GLN A 187 -8.56 -13.10 2.62
C GLN A 187 -8.91 -12.07 1.53
N PRO A 188 -9.92 -12.33 0.68
CA PRO A 188 -10.39 -11.38 -0.34
C PRO A 188 -11.01 -10.11 0.29
N GLY A 189 -11.45 -9.17 -0.56
CA GLY A 189 -12.18 -7.97 -0.16
C GLY A 189 -11.63 -6.67 -0.75
N LEU A 190 -10.47 -6.68 -1.41
CA LEU A 190 -9.93 -5.50 -2.11
C LEU A 190 -10.74 -5.25 -3.40
N GLU A 191 -11.21 -4.03 -3.56
CA GLU A 191 -11.90 -3.55 -4.76
C GLU A 191 -11.29 -2.22 -5.22
N ALA A 192 -11.19 -2.03 -6.54
CA ALA A 192 -10.76 -0.80 -7.19
C ALA A 192 -11.90 -0.21 -8.03
N MET A 193 -12.02 1.11 -8.05
CA MET A 193 -13.08 1.82 -8.75
C MET A 193 -12.61 2.26 -10.15
N ASP A 194 -13.40 1.98 -11.17
CA ASP A 194 -13.09 2.51 -12.49
C ASP A 194 -13.56 3.98 -12.66
N LYS A 195 -13.20 4.57 -13.80
CA LYS A 195 -13.58 5.96 -14.13
C LYS A 195 -15.10 6.21 -14.21
N ASP A 196 -15.88 5.16 -14.37
CA ASP A 196 -17.35 5.23 -14.46
C ASP A 196 -18.00 5.04 -13.07
N GLY A 197 -17.18 4.92 -12.01
CA GLY A 197 -17.61 4.75 -10.61
C GLY A 197 -18.00 3.31 -10.25
N ILE A 198 -17.64 2.33 -11.09
CA ILE A 198 -17.96 0.92 -10.86
C ILE A 198 -16.83 0.25 -10.09
N TRP A 199 -17.17 -0.49 -9.04
CA TRP A 199 -16.22 -1.25 -8.22
C TRP A 199 -15.94 -2.62 -8.83
N HIS A 200 -14.65 -2.93 -8.97
CA HIS A 200 -14.13 -4.19 -9.49
C HIS A 200 -13.31 -4.92 -8.43
N LYS A 201 -13.56 -6.21 -8.24
CA LYS A 201 -12.73 -7.04 -7.35
C LYS A 201 -11.31 -7.13 -7.91
N VAL A 202 -10.32 -6.84 -7.08
CA VAL A 202 -8.91 -7.03 -7.43
C VAL A 202 -8.56 -8.50 -7.21
N PRO A 203 -7.93 -9.19 -8.19
CA PRO A 203 -7.49 -10.58 -8.02
C PRO A 203 -6.53 -10.70 -6.83
N VAL A 204 -6.80 -11.66 -5.94
CA VAL A 204 -6.00 -11.92 -4.74
C VAL A 204 -5.76 -13.41 -4.63
N ASP A 205 -4.71 -13.90 -5.29
CA ASP A 205 -4.25 -15.27 -5.08
C ASP A 205 -3.00 -15.27 -4.19
N LYS A 206 -2.80 -16.39 -3.49
CA LYS A 206 -1.68 -16.50 -2.55
C LYS A 206 -0.35 -16.22 -3.25
N GLY A 207 0.42 -15.32 -2.66
CA GLY A 207 1.76 -14.98 -3.12
C GLY A 207 1.83 -14.00 -4.29
N MET A 208 0.72 -13.44 -4.74
CA MET A 208 0.74 -12.31 -5.67
C MET A 208 1.01 -11.00 -4.94
N ILE A 209 1.55 -10.04 -5.65
CA ILE A 209 1.69 -8.67 -5.19
C ILE A 209 0.86 -7.76 -6.08
N THR A 210 -0.17 -7.15 -5.50
CA THR A 210 -0.91 -6.08 -6.17
C THR A 210 -0.11 -4.79 -6.07
N VAL A 211 0.02 -4.07 -7.17
CA VAL A 211 0.72 -2.79 -7.20
C VAL A 211 -0.26 -1.72 -7.68
N ASN A 212 -0.31 -0.58 -6.98
CA ASN A 212 -1.15 0.54 -7.38
C ASN A 212 -0.42 1.89 -7.35
N VAL A 213 -0.87 2.79 -8.19
CA VAL A 213 -0.44 4.19 -8.26
C VAL A 213 -0.98 4.94 -7.04
N GLY A 214 -0.15 5.81 -6.47
CA GLY A 214 -0.55 6.76 -5.45
C GLY A 214 -0.62 8.20 -5.96
N ASP A 215 -1.16 9.07 -5.12
CA ASP A 215 -1.41 10.48 -5.44
C ASP A 215 -0.15 11.25 -5.87
N MET A 216 1.00 10.93 -5.23
CA MET A 216 2.26 11.60 -5.57
C MET A 216 2.72 11.29 -6.99
N LEU A 217 2.55 10.04 -7.48
CA LEU A 217 2.87 9.69 -8.84
C LEU A 217 1.85 10.31 -9.83
N GLN A 218 0.57 10.30 -9.48
CA GLN A 218 -0.45 10.99 -10.28
C GLN A 218 -0.11 12.48 -10.42
N MET A 219 0.27 13.14 -9.33
CA MET A 219 0.65 14.55 -9.33
C MET A 219 1.92 14.80 -10.17
N ALA A 220 2.98 14.03 -9.94
CA ALA A 220 4.25 14.18 -10.65
C ALA A 220 4.11 13.95 -12.17
N SER A 221 3.24 13.04 -12.57
CA SER A 221 2.99 12.71 -13.98
C SER A 221 1.93 13.59 -14.66
N GLY A 222 1.41 14.63 -13.96
CA GLY A 222 0.32 15.46 -14.48
C GLY A 222 -0.96 14.67 -14.78
N GLY A 223 -1.20 13.56 -14.05
CA GLY A 223 -2.37 12.70 -14.24
C GLY A 223 -2.19 11.58 -15.28
N TYR A 224 -0.99 11.42 -15.83
CA TYR A 224 -0.72 10.36 -16.81
C TYR A 224 -0.86 8.96 -16.21
N PHE A 225 -0.44 8.77 -14.94
CA PHE A 225 -0.72 7.59 -14.15
C PHE A 225 -1.81 7.91 -13.13
N PRO A 226 -3.01 7.31 -13.24
CA PRO A 226 -4.12 7.64 -12.36
C PRO A 226 -3.97 6.98 -10.98
N SER A 227 -4.11 7.75 -9.91
CA SER A 227 -4.33 7.23 -8.56
C SER A 227 -5.79 6.77 -8.46
N THR A 228 -5.98 5.46 -8.35
CA THR A 228 -7.30 4.86 -8.44
C THR A 228 -7.86 4.56 -7.06
N SER A 229 -9.05 5.06 -6.79
CA SER A 229 -9.75 4.83 -5.52
C SER A 229 -9.99 3.35 -5.29
N HIS A 230 -9.69 2.89 -4.08
CA HIS A 230 -9.84 1.48 -3.69
C HIS A 230 -10.34 1.35 -2.26
N ARG A 231 -10.91 0.18 -1.94
CA ARG A 231 -11.51 -0.11 -0.63
C ARG A 231 -11.34 -1.57 -0.24
N VAL A 232 -11.52 -1.87 1.06
CA VAL A 232 -11.62 -3.25 1.54
C VAL A 232 -13.00 -3.46 2.13
N VAL A 233 -13.82 -4.25 1.44
CA VAL A 233 -15.20 -4.52 1.85
C VAL A 233 -15.28 -5.56 2.98
N ASN A 234 -16.40 -5.55 3.68
CA ASN A 234 -16.73 -6.55 4.68
C ASN A 234 -17.00 -7.92 4.03
N PRO A 235 -16.79 -9.03 4.75
CA PRO A 235 -17.12 -10.36 4.24
C PRO A 235 -18.63 -10.49 3.96
N GLU A 236 -18.97 -11.20 2.88
CA GLU A 236 -20.36 -11.37 2.43
C GLU A 236 -21.17 -12.35 3.29
N SER A 237 -20.49 -13.21 4.07
CA SER A 237 -21.15 -14.23 4.90
C SER A 237 -20.44 -14.42 6.24
N SER A 238 -21.16 -14.99 7.23
CA SER A 238 -20.60 -15.32 8.54
C SER A 238 -19.45 -16.34 8.46
N THR A 239 -19.46 -17.24 7.51
CA THR A 239 -18.39 -18.24 7.30
C THR A 239 -17.11 -17.63 6.75
N GLN A 240 -17.19 -16.46 6.12
CA GLN A 240 -16.04 -15.69 5.64
C GLN A 240 -15.60 -14.62 6.66
N ASN A 241 -16.31 -14.48 7.77
CA ASN A 241 -16.01 -13.49 8.81
C ASN A 241 -14.86 -13.96 9.71
N VAL A 242 -13.67 -14.01 9.13
CA VAL A 242 -12.43 -14.36 9.81
C VAL A 242 -11.46 -13.19 9.80
N SER A 243 -10.43 -13.25 10.64
CA SER A 243 -9.32 -12.30 10.61
C SER A 243 -8.71 -12.21 9.22
N ARG A 244 -8.51 -10.97 8.74
CA ARG A 244 -7.80 -10.69 7.50
C ARG A 244 -6.54 -9.90 7.81
N PHE A 245 -5.43 -10.29 7.20
CA PHE A 245 -4.16 -9.56 7.28
C PHE A 245 -3.78 -9.04 5.90
N SER A 246 -3.09 -7.91 5.84
CA SER A 246 -2.45 -7.42 4.62
C SER A 246 -1.21 -6.58 4.93
N LEU A 247 -0.29 -6.51 3.97
CA LEU A 247 1.03 -5.93 4.12
C LEU A 247 1.31 -4.98 2.94
N PRO A 248 0.68 -3.78 2.91
CA PRO A 248 1.05 -2.76 1.93
C PRO A 248 2.41 -2.15 2.26
N MET A 249 3.28 -2.08 1.25
CA MET A 249 4.52 -1.32 1.24
C MET A 249 4.31 -0.03 0.45
N PHE A 250 4.29 1.10 1.12
CA PHE A 250 4.14 2.41 0.51
C PHE A 250 5.52 2.97 0.14
N MET A 251 5.77 3.11 -1.15
CA MET A 251 7.02 3.69 -1.67
C MET A 251 6.90 5.21 -1.72
N HIS A 252 7.54 5.88 -0.76
CA HIS A 252 7.53 7.34 -0.68
C HIS A 252 8.81 7.92 -1.24
N PRO A 253 8.73 9.02 -1.98
CA PRO A 253 9.91 9.78 -2.38
C PRO A 253 10.59 10.40 -1.15
N ARG A 254 11.82 10.87 -1.32
CA ARG A 254 12.49 11.71 -0.33
C ARG A 254 11.69 13.01 -0.13
N ASN A 255 11.79 13.58 1.06
CA ASN A 255 11.00 14.75 1.49
C ASN A 255 11.12 15.96 0.54
N GLU A 256 12.32 16.20 0.02
CA GLU A 256 12.67 17.36 -0.81
C GLU A 256 12.27 17.22 -2.28
N VAL A 257 11.85 16.02 -2.72
CA VAL A 257 11.43 15.78 -4.11
C VAL A 257 10.27 16.69 -4.49
N ILE A 258 10.42 17.40 -5.60
CA ILE A 258 9.37 18.30 -6.13
C ILE A 258 8.41 17.46 -6.97
N LEU A 259 7.16 17.37 -6.54
CA LEU A 259 6.08 16.65 -7.24
C LEU A 259 5.46 17.49 -8.37
N LYS A 260 5.35 18.81 -8.13
CA LYS A 260 4.94 19.83 -9.09
C LYS A 260 5.48 21.19 -8.64
N PRO A 261 5.50 22.23 -9.50
CA PRO A 261 5.96 23.55 -9.11
C PRO A 261 5.33 24.02 -7.79
N GLY A 262 6.19 24.32 -6.80
CA GLY A 262 5.80 24.82 -5.48
C GLY A 262 5.27 23.78 -4.49
N THR A 263 5.38 22.47 -4.79
CA THR A 263 4.91 21.41 -3.87
C THR A 263 5.95 20.30 -3.76
N THR A 264 6.55 20.15 -2.59
CA THR A 264 7.43 19.01 -2.29
C THR A 264 6.62 17.79 -1.81
N ALA A 265 7.25 16.62 -1.82
CA ALA A 265 6.68 15.39 -1.26
C ALA A 265 6.33 15.58 0.24
N GLN A 266 7.20 16.28 0.99
CA GLN A 266 6.96 16.58 2.40
C GLN A 266 5.74 17.48 2.60
N ASP A 267 5.59 18.54 1.80
CA ASP A 267 4.45 19.46 1.90
C ASP A 267 3.14 18.74 1.66
N TYR A 268 3.10 17.92 0.59
CA TYR A 268 1.93 17.14 0.24
C TYR A 268 1.58 16.12 1.33
N LEU A 269 2.57 15.36 1.81
CA LEU A 269 2.35 14.38 2.90
C LEU A 269 1.79 15.07 4.15
N GLN A 270 2.35 16.22 4.54
CA GLN A 270 1.90 16.96 5.72
C GLN A 270 0.47 17.48 5.59
N GLU A 271 0.07 17.93 4.39
CA GLU A 271 -1.30 18.33 4.10
C GLU A 271 -2.26 17.16 4.26
N ARG A 272 -1.94 16.01 3.64
CA ARG A 272 -2.78 14.80 3.69
C ARG A 272 -2.91 14.21 5.09
N LEU A 273 -1.81 14.18 5.88
CA LEU A 273 -1.85 13.69 7.26
C LEU A 273 -2.72 14.58 8.18
N LYS A 274 -2.80 15.89 7.93
CA LYS A 274 -3.71 16.77 8.66
C LYS A 274 -5.17 16.44 8.36
N GLU A 275 -5.51 16.15 7.10
CA GLU A 275 -6.87 15.82 6.68
C GLU A 275 -7.41 14.53 7.31
N ILE A 276 -6.54 13.54 7.56
CA ILE A 276 -6.92 12.26 8.18
C ILE A 276 -6.69 12.22 9.70
N ASN A 277 -6.36 13.37 10.33
CA ASN A 277 -6.15 13.51 11.78
C ASN A 277 -5.07 12.57 12.36
N LEU A 278 -4.00 12.30 11.62
CA LEU A 278 -2.82 11.54 12.07
C LEU A 278 -1.65 12.44 12.51
N LYS A 279 -1.94 13.66 12.95
CA LYS A 279 -0.98 14.59 13.56
C LYS A 279 -1.28 14.84 15.02
#